data_e347010b18546bf719eecf006fc42c41
#
_entry.id   e347010b18546bf719eecf006fc42c41
#
_cell.length_a   1.000
_cell.length_b   1.000
_cell.length_c   1.000
_cell.angle_alpha   90.00
_cell.angle_beta   90.00
_cell.angle_gamma   90.00
#
_symmetry.space_group_name_H-M   'P 1'
#
loop_
_entity.id
_entity.type
_entity.pdbx_description
1 polymer ?
#
loop_
_entity_poly.entity_id
_entity_poly.type
_entity_poly.pdbx_seq_one_letter_code
_entity_poly.pdbx_strand_id
1 'polypeptide(L)'
;MAITTYSTLQTAVGDWLNRSDLTTVIPDFIALAEAQFNRTLRHRRMVERATATLDSEYSAMPADWLESIRYQINTNPITVMEFVSPDQAAMLKGAYSTSGKPIFYTQ
;
A
#
# COMPACT_ATOMS: atom_id res chain seq x y z
N MET A 1 -10.79 -11.67 -30.36
CA MET A 1 -9.55 -10.85 -30.28
C MET A 1 -8.87 -11.11 -28.95
N ALA A 2 -7.59 -11.37 -28.94
CA ALA A 2 -6.84 -11.52 -27.69
C ALA A 2 -6.46 -10.14 -27.11
N ILE A 3 -6.77 -9.91 -25.85
CA ILE A 3 -6.38 -8.69 -25.12
C ILE A 3 -4.98 -8.90 -24.57
N THR A 4 -3.97 -8.37 -25.25
CA THR A 4 -2.56 -8.55 -24.89
C THR A 4 -1.86 -7.25 -24.51
N THR A 5 -2.42 -6.11 -24.89
CA THR A 5 -1.88 -4.79 -24.65
C THR A 5 -2.97 -3.84 -24.15
N TYR A 6 -2.57 -2.71 -23.58
CA TYR A 6 -3.51 -1.66 -23.16
C TYR A 6 -4.36 -1.14 -24.34
N SER A 7 -3.75 -0.97 -25.51
CA SER A 7 -4.46 -0.54 -26.73
C SER A 7 -5.50 -1.55 -27.16
N THR A 8 -5.19 -2.86 -27.13
CA THR A 8 -6.18 -3.91 -27.48
C THR A 8 -7.31 -3.99 -26.45
N LEU A 9 -7.04 -3.69 -25.20
CA LEU A 9 -8.07 -3.57 -24.16
C LEU A 9 -9.03 -2.41 -24.46
N GLN A 10 -8.51 -1.23 -24.79
CA GLN A 10 -9.34 -0.07 -25.13
C GLN A 10 -10.24 -0.37 -26.35
N THR A 11 -9.68 -0.99 -27.39
CA THR A 11 -10.44 -1.39 -28.59
C THR A 11 -11.54 -2.38 -28.23
N ALA A 12 -11.21 -3.40 -27.43
CA ALA A 12 -12.18 -4.42 -27.00
C ALA A 12 -13.32 -3.81 -26.20
N VAL A 13 -13.05 -2.84 -25.32
CA VAL A 13 -14.09 -2.13 -24.55
C VAL A 13 -15.00 -1.33 -25.50
N GLY A 14 -14.43 -0.63 -26.49
CA GLY A 14 -15.22 0.07 -27.50
C GLY A 14 -16.11 -0.85 -28.32
N ASP A 15 -15.58 -1.99 -28.74
CA ASP A 15 -16.32 -3.00 -29.49
C ASP A 15 -17.47 -3.61 -28.68
N TRP A 16 -17.23 -3.93 -27.41
CA TRP A 16 -18.27 -4.44 -26.50
C TRP A 16 -19.40 -3.43 -26.26
N LEU A 17 -19.04 -2.14 -26.16
CA LEU A 17 -20.03 -1.07 -26.02
C LEU A 17 -20.72 -0.73 -27.36
N ASN A 18 -20.21 -1.24 -28.48
CA ASN A 18 -20.65 -0.91 -29.83
C ASN A 18 -20.72 0.61 -30.07
N ARG A 19 -19.71 1.34 -29.58
CA ARG A 19 -19.63 2.81 -29.68
C ARG A 19 -18.21 3.24 -30.01
N SER A 20 -18.10 4.10 -31.00
CA SER A 20 -16.81 4.68 -31.46
C SER A 20 -16.54 6.08 -30.91
N ASP A 21 -17.53 6.70 -30.28
CA ASP A 21 -17.44 8.08 -29.74
C ASP A 21 -16.84 8.16 -28.32
N LEU A 22 -16.60 7.02 -27.68
CA LEU A 22 -16.11 6.95 -26.29
C LEU A 22 -14.61 6.74 -26.17
N THR A 23 -13.84 6.82 -27.24
CA THR A 23 -12.40 6.54 -27.25
C THR A 23 -11.60 7.39 -26.28
N THR A 24 -12.05 8.62 -26.01
CA THR A 24 -11.40 9.54 -25.04
C THR A 24 -11.77 9.22 -23.59
N VAL A 25 -12.90 8.56 -23.33
CA VAL A 25 -13.43 8.29 -21.99
C VAL A 25 -13.08 6.86 -21.52
N ILE A 26 -12.83 5.94 -22.44
CA ILE A 26 -12.46 4.56 -22.13
C ILE A 26 -11.23 4.47 -21.20
N PRO A 27 -10.15 5.25 -21.37
CA PRO A 27 -9.05 5.27 -20.44
C PRO A 27 -9.45 5.61 -19.01
N ASP A 28 -10.40 6.52 -18.82
CA ASP A 28 -10.88 6.91 -17.49
C ASP A 28 -11.63 5.76 -16.81
N PHE A 29 -12.43 5.01 -17.55
CA PHE A 29 -13.11 3.82 -17.03
C PHE A 29 -12.12 2.72 -16.62
N ILE A 30 -11.07 2.52 -17.41
CA ILE A 30 -10.01 1.57 -17.09
C ILE A 30 -9.27 2.01 -15.81
N ALA A 31 -8.93 3.30 -15.69
CA ALA A 31 -8.28 3.84 -14.51
C ALA A 31 -9.15 3.69 -13.24
N LEU A 32 -10.46 3.86 -13.35
CA LEU A 32 -11.39 3.61 -12.24
C LEU A 32 -11.40 2.13 -11.83
N ALA A 33 -11.39 1.21 -12.79
CA ALA A 33 -11.32 -0.23 -12.51
C ALA A 33 -9.99 -0.61 -11.85
N GLU A 34 -8.87 -0.07 -12.33
CA GLU A 34 -7.54 -0.28 -11.73
C GLU A 34 -7.48 0.24 -10.30
N ALA A 35 -8.04 1.43 -10.03
CA ALA A 35 -8.12 1.98 -8.68
C ALA A 35 -8.96 1.08 -7.75
N GLN A 36 -10.04 0.49 -8.25
CA GLN A 36 -10.84 -0.46 -7.49
C GLN A 36 -10.07 -1.75 -7.21
N PHE A 37 -9.35 -2.28 -8.18
CA PHE A 37 -8.49 -3.46 -8.00
C PHE A 37 -7.39 -3.20 -6.98
N ASN A 38 -6.72 -2.08 -7.04
CA ASN A 38 -5.68 -1.70 -6.08
C ASN A 38 -6.21 -1.61 -4.64
N ARG A 39 -7.47 -1.24 -4.47
CA ARG A 39 -8.14 -1.16 -3.17
C ARG A 39 -8.56 -2.50 -2.61
N THR A 40 -9.08 -3.39 -3.44
CA THR A 40 -9.76 -4.63 -3.02
C THR A 40 -8.90 -5.87 -3.17
N LEU A 41 -8.03 -5.94 -4.20
CA LEU A 41 -7.19 -7.09 -4.43
C LEU A 41 -5.98 -7.08 -3.50
N ARG A 42 -5.69 -8.25 -2.94
CA ARG A 42 -4.47 -8.54 -2.18
C ARG A 42 -3.78 -9.74 -2.81
N HIS A 43 -2.76 -9.48 -3.61
CA HIS A 43 -2.01 -10.50 -4.32
C HIS A 43 -0.56 -10.54 -3.80
N ARG A 44 0.03 -11.74 -3.73
CA ARG A 44 1.41 -11.92 -3.23
C ARG A 44 2.47 -11.07 -3.95
N ARG A 45 2.23 -10.70 -5.22
CA ARG A 45 3.13 -9.82 -5.99
C ARG A 45 3.02 -8.35 -5.62
N MET A 46 2.00 -7.98 -4.86
CA MET A 46 1.84 -6.63 -4.32
C MET A 46 2.60 -6.45 -3.00
N VAL A 47 3.17 -7.53 -2.46
CA VAL A 47 4.00 -7.47 -1.26
C VAL A 47 5.37 -6.92 -1.64
N GLU A 48 5.69 -5.76 -1.11
CA GLU A 48 6.96 -5.08 -1.32
C GLU A 48 7.64 -4.78 0.01
N ARG A 49 8.97 -4.77 0.00
CA ARG A 49 9.78 -4.41 1.15
C ARG A 49 10.31 -2.99 0.94
N ALA A 50 9.94 -2.10 1.83
CA ALA A 50 10.52 -0.76 1.93
C ALA A 50 11.40 -0.66 3.17
N THR A 51 12.42 0.17 3.10
CA THR A 51 13.30 0.49 4.24
C THR A 51 13.26 1.99 4.49
N ALA A 52 13.26 2.36 5.75
CA ALA A 52 13.34 3.75 6.18
C ALA A 52 14.28 3.88 7.39
N THR A 53 14.86 5.04 7.56
CA THR A 53 15.62 5.38 8.76
C THR A 53 14.65 5.94 9.79
N LEU A 54 14.65 5.38 10.99
CA LEU A 54 13.87 5.87 12.11
C LEU A 54 14.71 6.88 12.90
N ASP A 55 14.51 8.16 12.65
CA ASP A 55 15.16 9.27 13.31
C ASP A 55 14.21 10.09 14.18
N SER A 56 12.92 9.81 14.10
CA SER A 56 11.86 10.50 14.81
C SER A 56 10.74 9.54 15.23
N GLU A 57 9.85 10.02 16.06
CA GLU A 57 8.65 9.28 16.51
C GLU A 57 7.69 8.96 15.35
N TYR A 58 7.60 9.86 14.38
CA TYR A 58 6.73 9.73 13.23
C TYR A 58 7.55 9.58 11.97
N SER A 59 7.25 8.56 11.19
CA SER A 59 7.85 8.31 9.87
C SER A 59 6.77 8.22 8.82
N ALA A 60 7.02 8.86 7.66
CA ALA A 60 6.09 8.78 6.54
C ALA A 60 6.07 7.36 5.95
N MET A 61 4.87 6.90 5.60
CA MET A 61 4.69 5.67 4.86
C MET A 61 5.00 5.88 3.36
N PRO A 62 5.41 4.82 2.63
CA PRO A 62 5.50 4.89 1.17
C PRO A 62 4.19 5.38 0.56
N ALA A 63 4.28 6.14 -0.56
CA ALA A 63 3.10 6.71 -1.22
C ALA A 63 2.12 5.65 -1.77
N ASP A 64 2.61 4.47 -2.06
CA ASP A 64 1.87 3.31 -2.56
C ASP A 64 1.47 2.31 -1.45
N TRP A 65 1.65 2.70 -0.19
CA TRP A 65 1.30 1.86 0.95
C TRP A 65 -0.21 1.61 1.02
N LEU A 66 -0.59 0.35 1.18
CA LEU A 66 -1.98 -0.09 1.34
C LEU A 66 -2.21 -0.70 2.72
N GLU A 67 -1.33 -1.57 3.15
CA GLU A 67 -1.48 -2.36 4.36
C GLU A 67 -0.11 -2.84 4.84
N SER A 68 0.09 -2.88 6.14
CA SER A 68 1.32 -3.37 6.73
C SER A 68 1.22 -4.85 7.08
N ILE A 69 2.20 -5.61 6.64
CA ILE A 69 2.31 -7.03 6.96
C ILE A 69 3.21 -7.21 8.19
N ARG A 70 4.37 -6.57 8.19
CA ARG A 70 5.34 -6.69 9.28
C ARG A 70 6.29 -5.51 9.29
N TYR A 71 6.59 -5.02 10.48
CA TYR A 71 7.69 -4.10 10.73
C TYR A 71 8.79 -4.79 11.51
N GLN A 72 10.02 -4.56 11.09
CA GLN A 72 11.20 -5.08 11.79
C GLN A 72 12.32 -4.05 11.78
N ILE A 73 13.12 -4.08 12.81
CA ILE A 73 14.35 -3.29 12.90
C ILE A 73 15.49 -4.17 12.43
N ASN A 74 16.27 -3.68 11.46
CA ASN A 74 17.44 -4.37 10.91
C ASN A 74 18.66 -4.22 11.84
N THR A 75 18.54 -4.77 13.01
CA THR A 75 19.64 -4.90 13.98
C THR A 75 20.10 -6.35 14.05
N ASN A 76 21.20 -6.61 14.67
CA ASN A 76 21.67 -7.97 14.93
C ASN A 76 21.55 -8.29 16.42
N PRO A 77 20.62 -9.15 16.85
CA PRO A 77 19.59 -9.84 16.06
C PRO A 77 18.47 -8.92 15.57
N ILE A 78 17.78 -9.37 14.49
CA ILE A 78 16.60 -8.68 13.96
C ILE A 78 15.50 -8.67 15.03
N THR A 79 14.87 -7.53 15.23
CA THR A 79 13.75 -7.38 16.15
C THR A 79 12.48 -7.07 15.38
N VAL A 80 11.45 -7.92 15.55
CA VAL A 80 10.13 -7.67 14.99
C VAL A 80 9.37 -6.74 15.93
N MET A 81 8.76 -5.69 15.40
CA MET A 81 7.96 -4.76 16.17
C MET A 81 6.54 -5.29 16.33
N GLU A 82 5.93 -5.05 17.48
CA GLU A 82 4.57 -5.44 17.80
C GLU A 82 3.60 -4.28 17.57
N PHE A 83 2.48 -4.58 16.93
CA PHE A 83 1.41 -3.60 16.75
C PHE A 83 0.68 -3.33 18.06
N VAL A 84 0.45 -2.07 18.35
CA VAL A 84 -0.38 -1.62 19.47
C VAL A 84 -1.39 -0.59 18.98
N SER A 85 -2.54 -0.52 19.64
CA SER A 85 -3.51 0.52 19.31
C SER A 85 -2.98 1.92 19.65
N PRO A 86 -3.47 2.99 19.03
CA PRO A 86 -3.04 4.35 19.34
C PRO A 86 -3.17 4.72 20.83
N ASP A 87 -4.23 4.25 21.47
CA ASP A 87 -4.44 4.48 22.91
C ASP A 87 -3.41 3.77 23.77
N GLN A 88 -3.09 2.52 23.44
CA GLN A 88 -2.04 1.76 24.11
C GLN A 88 -0.65 2.39 23.87
N ALA A 89 -0.39 2.88 22.66
CA ALA A 89 0.85 3.58 22.36
C ALA A 89 1.03 4.84 23.20
N ALA A 90 -0.04 5.61 23.38
CA ALA A 90 -0.04 6.79 24.25
C ALA A 90 0.23 6.43 25.72
N MET A 91 -0.37 5.35 26.22
CA MET A 91 -0.12 4.85 27.57
C MET A 91 1.31 4.37 27.75
N LEU A 92 1.84 3.60 26.80
CA LEU A 92 3.22 3.10 26.83
C LEU A 92 4.24 4.23 26.78
N LYS A 93 3.99 5.27 25.96
CA LYS A 93 4.83 6.48 25.90
C LYS A 93 4.86 7.22 27.24
N GLY A 94 3.73 7.29 27.93
CA GLY A 94 3.66 7.88 29.27
C GLY A 94 4.41 7.07 30.33
N ALA A 95 4.45 5.74 30.19
CA ALA A 95 5.12 4.84 31.13
C ALA A 95 6.63 4.72 30.87
N TYR A 96 7.07 4.79 29.62
CA TYR A 96 8.46 4.65 29.19
C TYR A 96 8.96 5.97 28.59
N SER A 97 9.55 6.80 29.43
CA SER A 97 10.05 8.13 29.04
C SER A 97 11.49 8.13 28.54
N THR A 98 12.20 7.02 28.60
CA THR A 98 13.59 6.90 28.17
C THR A 98 13.70 6.46 26.73
N SER A 99 14.63 7.07 25.98
CA SER A 99 14.92 6.62 24.62
C SER A 99 15.56 5.24 24.61
N GLY A 100 15.18 4.44 23.65
CA GLY A 100 15.67 3.09 23.47
C GLY A 100 15.29 2.52 22.12
N LYS A 101 15.60 1.24 21.91
CA LYS A 101 15.20 0.52 20.70
C LYS A 101 13.68 0.41 20.64
N PRO A 102 13.03 0.86 19.56
CA PRO A 102 11.60 0.73 19.43
C PRO A 102 11.19 -0.74 19.31
N ILE A 103 10.16 -1.13 20.04
CA ILE A 103 9.61 -2.49 20.06
C ILE A 103 8.13 -2.52 19.69
N PHE A 104 7.45 -1.39 19.74
CA PHE A 104 6.04 -1.25 19.41
C PHE A 104 5.85 -0.24 18.27
N TYR A 105 4.82 -0.42 17.49
CA TYR A 105 4.38 0.54 16.48
C TYR A 105 2.86 0.67 16.46
N THR A 106 2.37 1.81 15.96
CA THR A 106 0.96 2.08 15.70
C THR A 106 0.80 2.80 14.37
N GLN A 107 -0.38 2.73 13.77
CA GLN A 107 -0.73 3.35 12.50
C GLN A 107 -1.97 4.21 12.65
#